data_ad313ea5d0608fc27d36f54dd80ca037
#
_entry.id   ad313ea5d0608fc27d36f54dd80ca037
#
_cell.length_a   1.000
_cell.length_b   1.000
_cell.length_c   1.000
_cell.angle_alpha   90.00
_cell.angle_beta   90.00
_cell.angle_gamma   90.00
#
_symmetry.space_group_name_H-M   'P 1'
#
loop_
_entity.id
_entity.type
_entity.pdbx_description
1 polymer ?
#
loop_
_entity_poly.entity_id
_entity_poly.type
_entity_poly.pdbx_seq_one_letter_code
_entity_poly.pdbx_strand_id
1 'polypeptide(L)' 'MNNLQKIKVEETGKRIDAFLTSKIDASRVTVQRLIDEERILVNGKKTKASYKVQNGDII' A
#
# COMPACT_ATOMS: atom_id res chain seq x y z
N MET A 1 -13.68 14.05 6.75
CA MET A 1 -12.48 14.55 6.07
C MET A 1 -11.67 13.39 5.53
N ASN A 2 -11.34 13.44 4.29
CA ASN A 2 -10.57 12.37 3.66
C ASN A 2 -9.12 12.75 3.52
N ASN A 3 -8.26 11.86 3.98
CA ASN A 3 -6.83 11.99 3.75
C ASN A 3 -6.45 11.03 2.65
N LEU A 4 -6.75 11.45 1.42
CA LEU A 4 -6.36 10.66 0.27
C LEU A 4 -4.89 10.92 0.01
N GLN A 5 -4.08 9.93 0.22
CA GLN A 5 -2.67 9.98 -0.07
C GLN A 5 -2.39 9.09 -1.26
N LYS A 6 -1.68 9.64 -2.22
CA LYS A 6 -1.22 8.86 -3.36
C LYS A 6 0.27 8.70 -3.24
N ILE A 7 0.71 7.46 -3.25
CA ILE A 7 2.12 7.13 -3.16
C ILE A 7 2.53 6.47 -4.45
N LYS A 8 3.47 7.08 -5.16
CA LYS A 8 3.99 6.49 -6.37
C LYS A 8 5.10 5.52 -6.02
N VAL A 9 5.00 4.30 -6.51
CA VAL A 9 6.00 3.28 -6.27
C VAL A 9 7.13 3.45 -7.27
N GLU A 10 8.36 3.48 -6.77
CA GLU A 10 9.53 3.64 -7.62
C GLU A 10 10.46 2.44 -7.50
N GLU A 11 9.95 1.33 -6.98
CA GLU A 11 10.73 0.10 -6.88
C GLU A 11 9.85 -1.09 -7.21
N THR A 12 10.46 -2.23 -7.44
CA THR A 12 9.72 -3.42 -7.84
C THR A 12 10.11 -4.59 -6.96
N GLY A 13 9.12 -5.41 -6.61
CA GLY A 13 9.35 -6.68 -5.95
C GLY A 13 9.21 -6.68 -4.44
N LYS A 14 9.02 -5.52 -3.82
CA LYS A 14 8.85 -5.45 -2.37
C LYS A 14 7.38 -5.69 -2.03
N ARG A 15 7.14 -6.42 -0.93
CA ARG A 15 5.76 -6.63 -0.49
C ARG A 15 5.13 -5.28 -0.12
N ILE A 16 3.85 -5.12 -0.48
CA ILE A 16 3.18 -3.85 -0.26
C ILE A 16 3.08 -3.51 1.23
N ASP A 17 2.88 -4.52 2.09
CA ASP A 17 2.80 -4.26 3.51
C ASP A 17 4.13 -3.72 4.05
N ALA A 18 5.25 -4.28 3.63
CA ALA A 18 6.56 -3.78 4.03
C ALA A 18 6.85 -2.42 3.42
N PHE A 19 6.48 -2.24 2.15
CA PHE A 19 6.68 -0.97 1.45
C PHE A 19 5.94 0.17 2.16
N LEU A 20 4.68 -0.07 2.50
CA LEU A 20 3.86 0.97 3.13
C LEU A 20 4.29 1.24 4.56
N THR A 21 4.73 0.22 5.29
CA THR A 21 5.22 0.42 6.66
C THR A 21 6.39 1.41 6.68
N SER A 22 7.19 1.43 5.62
CA SER A 22 8.30 2.38 5.54
C SER A 22 7.88 3.74 4.99
N LYS A 23 6.72 3.84 4.38
CA LYS A 23 6.27 5.09 3.74
C LYS A 23 5.26 5.85 4.57
N ILE A 24 4.48 5.17 5.38
CA ILE A 24 3.50 5.82 6.24
C ILE A 24 3.79 5.47 7.68
N ASP A 25 3.33 6.31 8.59
CA ASP A 25 3.57 6.11 10.02
C ASP A 25 2.52 5.15 10.58
N ALA A 26 2.67 3.89 10.26
CA ALA A 26 1.73 2.86 10.71
C ALA A 26 2.46 1.54 10.87
N SER A 27 1.99 0.73 11.82
CA SER A 27 2.54 -0.59 12.02
C SER A 27 2.11 -1.51 10.89
N ARG A 28 2.81 -2.64 10.77
CA ARG A 28 2.50 -3.61 9.73
C ARG A 28 1.09 -4.17 9.90
N VAL A 29 0.68 -4.38 11.14
CA VAL A 29 -0.67 -4.88 11.43
C VAL A 29 -1.71 -3.86 10.97
N THR A 30 -1.46 -2.58 11.21
CA THR A 30 -2.36 -1.53 10.76
C THR A 30 -2.44 -1.50 9.25
N VAL A 31 -1.30 -1.61 8.58
CA VAL A 31 -1.27 -1.64 7.11
C VAL A 31 -2.08 -2.82 6.58
N GLN A 32 -1.91 -3.99 7.18
CA GLN A 32 -2.65 -5.18 6.75
C GLN A 32 -4.15 -5.01 6.92
N ARG A 33 -4.56 -4.39 8.02
CA ARG A 33 -5.97 -4.12 8.26
C ARG A 33 -6.52 -3.16 7.20
N LEU A 34 -5.77 -2.11 6.88
CA LEU A 34 -6.22 -1.14 5.89
C LEU A 34 -6.36 -1.79 4.52
N ILE A 35 -5.47 -2.71 4.19
CA ILE A 35 -5.57 -3.45 2.95
C ILE A 35 -6.81 -4.33 2.95
N ASP A 36 -7.07 -5.05 4.04
CA ASP A 36 -8.21 -5.93 4.15
C ASP A 36 -9.53 -5.16 4.08
N GLU A 37 -9.55 -3.95 4.60
CA GLU A 37 -10.74 -3.11 4.59
C GLU A 37 -10.87 -2.31 3.30
N GLU A 38 -10.02 -2.59 2.33
CA GLU A 38 -10.03 -1.92 1.02
C GLU A 38 -9.81 -0.41 1.12
N ARG A 39 -9.12 0.00 2.17
CA ARG A 39 -8.73 1.40 2.32
C ARG A 39 -7.41 1.70 1.63
N ILE A 40 -6.68 0.66 1.25
CA ILE A 40 -5.47 0.77 0.47
C ILE A 40 -5.71 0.06 -0.84
N LEU A 41 -5.55 0.78 -1.93
CA LEU A 41 -5.77 0.25 -3.27
C LEU A 41 -4.50 0.46 -4.10
N VAL A 42 -4.30 -0.41 -5.07
CA VAL A 42 -3.21 -0.27 -6.03
C VAL A 42 -3.82 0.04 -7.38
N ASN A 43 -3.51 1.21 -7.91
CA ASN A 43 -4.08 1.66 -9.19
C ASN A 43 -5.61 1.62 -9.17
N GLY A 44 -6.20 1.89 -7.99
CA GLY A 44 -7.64 1.91 -7.82
C GLY A 44 -8.28 0.55 -7.64
N LYS A 45 -7.47 -0.51 -7.47
CA LYS A 45 -7.99 -1.87 -7.35
C LYS A 45 -7.60 -2.47 -6.01
N LYS A 46 -8.39 -3.43 -5.54
CA LYS A 46 -8.09 -4.17 -4.33
C LYS A 46 -6.74 -4.85 -4.44
N THR A 47 -6.09 -5.02 -3.30
CA THR A 47 -4.82 -5.70 -3.25
C THR A 47 -4.75 -6.57 -2.01
N LYS A 48 -3.67 -7.33 -1.89
CA LYS A 48 -3.39 -8.17 -0.74
C LYS A 48 -2.10 -7.71 -0.09
N ALA A 49 -1.95 -8.03 1.20
CA ALA A 49 -0.73 -7.65 1.92
C ALA A 49 0.52 -8.28 1.29
N SER A 50 0.37 -9.40 0.62
CA SER A 50 1.50 -10.08 -0.02
C SER A 50 1.78 -9.59 -1.44
N TYR A 51 0.98 -8.67 -1.95
CA TYR A 51 1.21 -8.13 -3.29
C TYR A 51 2.59 -7.52 -3.38
N LYS A 52 3.29 -7.78 -4.46
CA LYS A 52 4.62 -7.21 -4.68
C LYS A 52 4.46 -5.99 -5.58
N VAL A 53 4.85 -4.84 -5.05
CA VAL A 53 4.69 -3.58 -5.77
C VAL A 53 5.54 -3.55 -7.01
N GLN A 54 5.12 -2.77 -7.98
CA GLN A 54 5.86 -2.60 -9.22
C GLN A 54 6.06 -1.11 -9.48
N ASN A 55 7.19 -0.81 -10.08
CA ASN A 55 7.52 0.56 -10.44
C ASN A 55 6.37 1.15 -11.27
N GLY A 56 5.89 2.30 -10.84
CA GLY A 56 4.79 2.98 -11.51
C GLY A 56 3.42 2.75 -10.88
N ASP A 57 3.32 1.84 -9.91
CA ASP A 57 2.06 1.65 -9.20
C ASP A 57 1.72 2.91 -8.40
N ILE A 58 0.44 3.18 -8.28
CA ILE A 58 -0.09 4.28 -7.47
C ILE A 58 -0.93 3.67 -6.36
N ILE A 59 -0.54 3.95 -5.14
CA ILE A 59 -1.20 3.41 -3.95
C ILE A 59 -2.02 4.47 -3.24
#